data_46f062bfc5a40a1183f84716c8049242
#
_entry.id   46f062bfc5a40a1183f84716c8049242
#
_cell.length_a   1.000
_cell.length_b   1.000
_cell.length_c   1.000
_cell.angle_alpha   90.00
_cell.angle_beta   90.00
_cell.angle_gamma   90.00
#
_symmetry.space_group_name_H-M   'P 1'
#
loop_
_entity.id
_entity.type
_entity.pdbx_description
1 polymer ?
#
loop_
_entity_poly.entity_id
_entity_poly.type
_entity_poly.pdbx_seq_one_letter_code
_entity_poly.pdbx_strand_id
1 'polypeptide(L)'
;RFERGKYSEELKATGDTNRHGTSVTFKPDAEIFEGNNTFVPNRIYRMARSKAFLFKGVKINWRCAAELLSEGDTTPLADELNFPNGVADFLKLQLSERATINRLPFTGEQEMTNNEGRVEWAITWPVDENGFAYSYCNTVLTPAGGTHEAGFRSALLRGLKEYGDMAGYKKIANATAEDFLSDACLMLSVFITDPQFQGQTKDKLTSTKAIKLVETAVK
;
A
#
# COMPACT_ATOMS: atom_id res chain seq x y z
N ARG A 1 -6.24 -15.32 -28.60
CA ARG A 1 -5.42 -14.16 -28.95
C ARG A 1 -6.30 -12.99 -29.32
N PHE A 2 -5.86 -11.77 -29.00
CA PHE A 2 -6.54 -10.54 -29.36
C PHE A 2 -5.56 -9.64 -30.11
N GLU A 3 -6.05 -8.93 -31.14
CA GLU A 3 -5.32 -7.91 -31.87
C GLU A 3 -6.20 -6.68 -32.05
N ARG A 4 -5.71 -5.49 -31.66
CA ARG A 4 -6.46 -4.22 -31.70
C ARG A 4 -7.84 -4.29 -31.07
N GLY A 5 -7.95 -5.00 -29.94
CA GLY A 5 -9.22 -5.22 -29.22
C GLY A 5 -10.17 -6.25 -29.87
N LYS A 6 -9.81 -6.81 -31.01
CA LYS A 6 -10.58 -7.84 -31.69
C LYS A 6 -10.04 -9.23 -31.38
N TYR A 7 -10.92 -10.14 -31.18
CA TYR A 7 -10.64 -11.54 -31.01
C TYR A 7 -10.13 -12.15 -32.32
N SER A 8 -8.94 -12.80 -32.30
CA SER A 8 -8.30 -13.36 -33.48
C SER A 8 -8.17 -14.88 -33.47
N GLU A 9 -8.12 -15.49 -32.31
CA GLU A 9 -7.96 -16.96 -32.19
C GLU A 9 -8.84 -17.51 -31.06
N GLU A 10 -9.48 -18.67 -31.28
CA GLU A 10 -10.28 -19.35 -30.27
C GLU A 10 -9.43 -19.93 -29.14
N LEU A 11 -10.06 -20.04 -27.96
CA LEU A 11 -9.50 -20.80 -26.85
C LEU A 11 -9.45 -22.25 -27.23
N LYS A 12 -8.25 -22.83 -27.22
CA LYS A 12 -8.02 -24.26 -27.55
C LYS A 12 -7.28 -24.93 -26.39
N ALA A 13 -7.72 -26.14 -26.06
CA ALA A 13 -6.92 -26.99 -25.21
C ALA A 13 -5.67 -27.44 -25.99
N THR A 14 -4.48 -27.23 -25.39
CA THR A 14 -3.19 -27.58 -26.02
C THR A 14 -2.59 -28.86 -25.45
N GLY A 15 -3.21 -29.45 -24.43
CA GLY A 15 -2.79 -30.70 -23.79
C GLY A 15 -3.07 -30.70 -22.30
N ASP A 16 -2.81 -31.83 -21.67
CA ASP A 16 -2.92 -32.00 -20.23
C ASP A 16 -1.67 -31.42 -19.52
N THR A 17 -1.86 -30.87 -18.35
CA THR A 17 -0.77 -30.28 -17.53
C THR A 17 -1.03 -30.45 -16.05
N ASN A 18 0.02 -30.72 -15.30
CA ASN A 18 0.01 -30.67 -13.83
C ASN A 18 0.37 -29.28 -13.28
N ARG A 19 0.59 -28.27 -14.15
CA ARG A 19 0.88 -26.90 -13.75
C ARG A 19 -0.42 -26.14 -13.60
N HIS A 20 -0.48 -25.31 -12.55
CA HIS A 20 -1.56 -24.35 -12.30
C HIS A 20 -1.02 -22.93 -12.51
N GLY A 21 -1.80 -22.08 -13.17
CA GLY A 21 -1.43 -20.69 -13.38
C GLY A 21 -1.90 -20.14 -14.71
N THR A 22 -1.66 -18.84 -14.88
CA THR A 22 -2.02 -18.10 -16.09
C THR A 22 -0.78 -17.32 -16.58
N SER A 23 -0.53 -17.38 -17.88
CA SER A 23 0.45 -16.52 -18.54
C SER A 23 -0.27 -15.50 -19.40
N VAL A 24 0.03 -14.22 -19.18
CA VAL A 24 -0.51 -13.11 -19.97
C VAL A 24 0.65 -12.38 -20.62
N THR A 25 0.61 -12.29 -21.96
CA THR A 25 1.58 -11.53 -22.73
C THR A 25 0.85 -10.46 -23.51
N PHE A 26 1.33 -9.22 -23.47
CA PHE A 26 0.71 -8.14 -24.23
C PHE A 26 1.75 -7.13 -24.70
N LYS A 27 1.43 -6.47 -25.81
CA LYS A 27 2.19 -5.38 -26.38
C LYS A 27 1.23 -4.21 -26.62
N PRO A 28 1.52 -3.01 -26.09
CA PRO A 28 0.72 -1.82 -26.38
C PRO A 28 0.73 -1.51 -27.88
N ASP A 29 -0.44 -1.19 -28.43
CA ASP A 29 -0.56 -0.82 -29.84
C ASP A 29 -0.15 0.65 -30.03
N ALA A 30 0.83 0.89 -30.93
CA ALA A 30 1.37 2.22 -31.18
C ALA A 30 0.34 3.20 -31.78
N GLU A 31 -0.68 2.73 -32.50
CA GLU A 31 -1.76 3.56 -33.02
C GLU A 31 -2.70 4.03 -31.90
N ILE A 32 -2.94 3.20 -30.86
CA ILE A 32 -3.80 3.54 -29.72
C ILE A 32 -3.06 4.42 -28.72
N PHE A 33 -1.78 4.16 -28.48
CA PHE A 33 -0.95 4.86 -27.49
C PHE A 33 -0.05 5.95 -28.10
N GLU A 34 -0.38 6.43 -29.31
CA GLU A 34 0.27 7.58 -29.98
C GLU A 34 1.80 7.52 -29.97
N GLY A 35 2.35 6.35 -30.31
CA GLY A 35 3.79 6.12 -30.40
C GLY A 35 4.50 5.88 -29.05
N ASN A 36 3.86 6.15 -27.92
CA ASN A 36 4.42 5.88 -26.58
C ASN A 36 3.98 4.50 -26.09
N ASN A 37 4.48 3.45 -26.73
CA ASN A 37 4.15 2.06 -26.45
C ASN A 37 5.21 1.31 -25.63
N THR A 38 6.16 2.04 -25.06
CA THR A 38 7.24 1.47 -24.24
C THR A 38 6.86 1.54 -22.76
N PHE A 39 7.06 0.43 -22.06
CA PHE A 39 6.87 0.41 -20.62
C PHE A 39 7.99 1.16 -19.90
N VAL A 40 7.64 1.84 -18.80
CA VAL A 40 8.58 2.47 -17.89
C VAL A 40 8.87 1.49 -16.74
N PRO A 41 10.07 0.85 -16.69
CA PRO A 41 10.37 -0.21 -15.73
C PRO A 41 10.15 0.20 -14.29
N ASN A 42 10.63 1.39 -13.90
CA ASN A 42 10.48 1.91 -12.53
C ASN A 42 9.01 1.98 -12.08
N ARG A 43 8.10 2.40 -12.96
CA ARG A 43 6.66 2.48 -12.66
C ARG A 43 6.07 1.09 -12.40
N ILE A 44 6.43 0.10 -13.24
CA ILE A 44 5.92 -1.27 -13.10
C ILE A 44 6.53 -1.94 -11.87
N TYR A 45 7.83 -1.75 -11.64
CA TYR A 45 8.51 -2.28 -10.47
C TYR A 45 7.90 -1.75 -9.15
N ARG A 46 7.67 -0.44 -9.05
CA ARG A 46 6.99 0.16 -7.89
C ARG A 46 5.58 -0.41 -7.69
N MET A 47 4.84 -0.61 -8.77
CA MET A 47 3.51 -1.22 -8.71
C MET A 47 3.60 -2.68 -8.24
N ALA A 48 4.52 -3.49 -8.77
CA ALA A 48 4.74 -4.87 -8.35
C ALA A 48 5.12 -4.93 -6.85
N ARG A 49 6.04 -4.06 -6.41
CA ARG A 49 6.46 -3.95 -5.02
C ARG A 49 5.29 -3.60 -4.09
N SER A 50 4.44 -2.65 -4.48
CA SER A 50 3.24 -2.33 -3.68
C SER A 50 2.28 -3.51 -3.58
N LYS A 51 2.08 -4.28 -4.63
CA LYS A 51 1.25 -5.50 -4.57
C LYS A 51 1.84 -6.55 -3.64
N ALA A 52 3.16 -6.72 -3.64
CA ALA A 52 3.83 -7.70 -2.80
C ALA A 52 3.67 -7.41 -1.30
N PHE A 53 3.75 -6.16 -0.85
CA PHE A 53 3.56 -5.84 0.57
C PHE A 53 2.09 -5.65 0.99
N LEU A 54 1.19 -5.31 0.07
CA LEU A 54 -0.24 -5.19 0.38
C LEU A 54 -0.96 -6.55 0.40
N PHE A 55 -0.35 -7.58 -0.21
CA PHE A 55 -0.85 -8.95 -0.17
C PHE A 55 0.18 -9.88 0.47
N LYS A 56 0.09 -10.04 1.78
CA LYS A 56 0.97 -10.94 2.54
C LYS A 56 1.02 -12.33 1.92
N GLY A 57 2.22 -12.90 1.85
CA GLY A 57 2.46 -14.23 1.31
C GLY A 57 2.54 -14.30 -0.22
N VAL A 58 2.27 -13.22 -0.93
CA VAL A 58 2.52 -13.15 -2.38
C VAL A 58 4.00 -12.96 -2.63
N LYS A 59 4.54 -13.77 -3.53
CA LYS A 59 5.89 -13.66 -4.04
C LYS A 59 5.85 -13.19 -5.48
N ILE A 60 6.51 -12.09 -5.80
CA ILE A 60 6.60 -11.53 -7.14
C ILE A 60 8.05 -11.59 -7.61
N ASN A 61 8.31 -12.33 -8.67
CA ASN A 61 9.61 -12.36 -9.33
C ASN A 61 9.61 -11.31 -10.44
N TRP A 62 10.38 -10.25 -10.24
CA TRP A 62 10.58 -9.17 -11.20
C TRP A 62 11.75 -9.48 -12.14
N ARG A 63 11.59 -9.18 -13.42
CA ARG A 63 12.69 -9.16 -14.39
C ARG A 63 12.46 -8.05 -15.41
N CYS A 64 13.52 -7.38 -15.80
CA CYS A 64 13.52 -6.31 -16.77
C CYS A 64 14.71 -6.45 -17.71
N ALA A 65 14.53 -6.13 -18.98
CA ALA A 65 15.60 -6.05 -19.95
C ALA A 65 16.44 -4.78 -19.72
N ALA A 66 17.76 -4.88 -19.78
CA ALA A 66 18.68 -3.78 -19.50
C ALA A 66 18.48 -2.57 -20.45
N GLU A 67 18.09 -2.84 -21.69
CA GLU A 67 17.88 -1.85 -22.74
C GLU A 67 16.69 -0.91 -22.47
N LEU A 68 15.82 -1.28 -21.51
CA LEU A 68 14.68 -0.47 -21.10
C LEU A 68 15.01 0.54 -19.99
N LEU A 69 16.19 0.40 -19.37
CA LEU A 69 16.62 1.31 -18.30
C LEU A 69 17.31 2.53 -18.88
N SER A 70 16.87 3.71 -18.47
CA SER A 70 17.54 4.96 -18.80
C SER A 70 18.77 5.15 -17.93
N GLU A 71 19.69 5.98 -18.36
CA GLU A 71 20.85 6.39 -17.56
C GLU A 71 20.36 6.99 -16.21
N GLY A 72 20.90 6.51 -15.11
CA GLY A 72 20.48 6.91 -13.75
C GLY A 72 19.23 6.21 -13.20
N ASP A 73 18.57 5.32 -13.95
CA ASP A 73 17.48 4.50 -13.44
C ASP A 73 18.04 3.40 -12.48
N THR A 74 17.59 3.42 -11.23
CA THR A 74 18.03 2.49 -10.18
C THR A 74 17.16 1.24 -10.08
N THR A 75 16.24 1.02 -11.01
CA THR A 75 15.37 -0.17 -11.03
C THR A 75 16.23 -1.42 -11.24
N PRO A 76 16.13 -2.44 -10.39
CA PRO A 76 16.92 -3.65 -10.56
C PRO A 76 16.50 -4.43 -11.81
N LEU A 77 17.46 -5.09 -12.47
CA LEU A 77 17.17 -5.98 -13.60
C LEU A 77 16.42 -7.24 -13.20
N ALA A 78 16.62 -7.69 -11.96
CA ALA A 78 15.90 -8.81 -11.38
C ALA A 78 15.76 -8.60 -9.87
N ASP A 79 14.61 -8.99 -9.30
CA ASP A 79 14.35 -8.94 -7.87
C ASP A 79 13.30 -9.98 -7.48
N GLU A 80 13.33 -10.42 -6.23
CA GLU A 80 12.30 -11.25 -5.63
C GLU A 80 11.62 -10.45 -4.51
N LEU A 81 10.41 -10.01 -4.78
CA LEU A 81 9.60 -9.20 -3.87
C LEU A 81 8.72 -10.11 -3.01
N ASN A 82 9.02 -10.18 -1.71
CA ASN A 82 8.26 -10.96 -0.74
C ASN A 82 8.27 -10.24 0.61
N PHE A 83 7.09 -9.92 1.14
CA PHE A 83 6.88 -9.18 2.37
C PHE A 83 5.94 -9.98 3.30
N PRO A 84 6.46 -10.97 4.04
CA PRO A 84 5.62 -11.85 4.87
C PRO A 84 4.88 -11.10 5.99
N ASN A 85 5.43 -9.99 6.49
CA ASN A 85 4.78 -9.13 7.49
C ASN A 85 4.13 -7.88 6.86
N GLY A 86 3.88 -7.90 5.55
CA GLY A 86 3.10 -6.88 4.85
C GLY A 86 3.64 -5.47 4.95
N VAL A 87 2.80 -4.52 5.36
CA VAL A 87 3.16 -3.09 5.47
C VAL A 87 4.26 -2.84 6.51
N ALA A 88 4.42 -3.71 7.51
CA ALA A 88 5.48 -3.59 8.51
C ALA A 88 6.87 -3.83 7.90
N ASP A 89 7.02 -4.85 7.06
CA ASP A 89 8.27 -5.11 6.34
C ASP A 89 8.61 -3.96 5.38
N PHE A 90 7.60 -3.43 4.72
CA PHE A 90 7.79 -2.29 3.82
C PHE A 90 8.15 -1.02 4.58
N LEU A 91 7.53 -0.75 5.74
CA LEU A 91 7.93 0.35 6.62
C LEU A 91 9.40 0.23 7.01
N LYS A 92 9.83 -0.95 7.44
CA LYS A 92 11.23 -1.22 7.79
C LYS A 92 12.18 -0.96 6.63
N LEU A 93 11.80 -1.38 5.42
CA LEU A 93 12.59 -1.12 4.21
C LEU A 93 12.70 0.38 3.91
N GLN A 94 11.62 1.16 4.09
CA GLN A 94 11.63 2.62 3.87
C GLN A 94 12.46 3.36 4.93
N LEU A 95 12.48 2.85 6.15
CA LEU A 95 13.29 3.42 7.24
C LEU A 95 14.78 3.17 7.03
N SER A 96 15.14 2.05 6.37
CA SER A 96 16.54 1.63 6.23
C SER A 96 17.28 1.60 7.59
N GLU A 97 18.35 2.38 7.74
CA GLU A 97 19.16 2.48 8.96
C GLU A 97 18.75 3.62 9.91
N ARG A 98 17.60 4.27 9.65
CA ARG A 98 17.13 5.39 10.49
C ARG A 98 16.79 4.93 11.90
N ALA A 99 17.32 5.62 12.89
CA ALA A 99 16.99 5.38 14.29
C ALA A 99 15.54 5.81 14.60
N THR A 100 14.86 5.03 15.42
CA THR A 100 13.48 5.30 15.83
C THR A 100 13.36 5.36 17.36
N ILE A 101 12.41 6.19 17.86
CA ILE A 101 12.13 6.37 19.29
C ILE A 101 11.65 5.05 19.90
N ASN A 102 10.71 4.37 19.23
CA ASN A 102 10.23 3.06 19.64
C ASN A 102 11.08 1.97 19.00
N ARG A 103 11.51 0.99 19.81
CA ARG A 103 12.38 -0.12 19.37
C ARG A 103 11.75 -0.94 18.23
N LEU A 104 10.45 -1.14 18.27
CA LEU A 104 9.69 -1.86 17.26
C LEU A 104 8.53 -0.97 16.81
N PRO A 105 8.18 -0.95 15.53
CA PRO A 105 6.98 -0.26 15.07
C PRO A 105 5.73 -0.76 15.79
N PHE A 106 4.79 0.12 16.06
CA PHE A 106 3.45 -0.27 16.47
C PHE A 106 2.70 -0.76 15.23
N THR A 107 2.38 -2.03 15.23
CA THR A 107 1.75 -2.71 14.08
C THR A 107 0.45 -3.37 14.51
N GLY A 108 -0.45 -3.50 13.57
CA GLY A 108 -1.65 -4.29 13.77
C GLY A 108 -2.32 -4.65 12.46
N GLU A 109 -3.16 -5.65 12.57
CA GLU A 109 -4.02 -6.12 11.49
C GLU A 109 -5.35 -6.55 12.11
N GLN A 110 -6.44 -6.13 11.51
CA GLN A 110 -7.76 -6.49 11.98
C GLN A 110 -8.70 -6.70 10.79
N GLU A 111 -9.35 -7.87 10.77
CA GLU A 111 -10.52 -8.09 9.93
C GLU A 111 -11.69 -7.27 10.49
N MET A 112 -12.40 -6.60 9.61
CA MET A 112 -13.57 -5.79 9.99
C MET A 112 -14.80 -6.70 10.18
N THR A 113 -15.71 -6.28 11.03
CA THR A 113 -16.96 -7.02 11.29
C THR A 113 -17.76 -7.25 10.00
N ASN A 114 -18.46 -8.38 9.92
CA ASN A 114 -19.32 -8.76 8.80
C ASN A 114 -18.62 -8.87 7.44
N ASN A 115 -17.32 -9.17 7.41
CA ASN A 115 -16.53 -9.20 6.17
C ASN A 115 -16.55 -7.87 5.39
N GLU A 116 -16.75 -6.74 6.06
CA GLU A 116 -16.76 -5.41 5.44
C GLU A 116 -15.38 -4.98 4.94
N GLY A 117 -14.32 -5.69 5.35
CA GLY A 117 -12.97 -5.48 4.92
C GLY A 117 -11.92 -5.80 5.98
N ARG A 118 -10.72 -5.29 5.79
CA ARG A 118 -9.63 -5.39 6.74
C ARG A 118 -8.82 -4.10 6.78
N VAL A 119 -8.16 -3.86 7.89
CA VAL A 119 -7.17 -2.79 8.05
C VAL A 119 -5.85 -3.38 8.53
N GLU A 120 -4.76 -2.86 8.01
CA GLU A 120 -3.41 -3.18 8.43
C GLU A 120 -2.62 -1.88 8.57
N TRP A 121 -1.82 -1.76 9.63
CA TRP A 121 -1.00 -0.57 9.85
C TRP A 121 0.37 -0.91 10.43
N ALA A 122 1.32 -0.02 10.18
CA ALA A 122 2.60 0.02 10.85
C ALA A 122 3.01 1.48 11.03
N ILE A 123 3.34 1.88 12.24
CA ILE A 123 3.76 3.24 12.56
C ILE A 123 4.96 3.24 13.49
N THR A 124 5.86 4.19 13.28
CA THR A 124 7.02 4.44 14.12
C THR A 124 7.40 5.91 14.06
N TRP A 125 8.22 6.36 15.01
CA TRP A 125 8.68 7.74 15.12
C TRP A 125 10.19 7.78 14.93
N PRO A 126 10.71 8.32 13.83
CA PRO A 126 12.13 8.47 13.62
C PRO A 126 12.70 9.59 14.50
N VAL A 127 13.96 9.42 14.92
CA VAL A 127 14.66 10.41 15.78
C VAL A 127 14.98 11.70 15.02
N ASP A 128 15.11 11.63 13.70
CA ASP A 128 15.40 12.78 12.82
C ASP A 128 14.16 13.61 12.45
N GLU A 129 12.99 13.29 13.03
CA GLU A 129 11.72 14.01 12.85
C GLU A 129 11.27 14.16 11.38
N ASN A 130 11.77 13.32 10.47
CA ASN A 130 11.37 13.28 9.06
C ASN A 130 10.35 12.17 8.83
N GLY A 131 9.09 12.42 9.15
CA GLY A 131 8.00 11.51 8.96
C GLY A 131 7.53 11.37 7.50
N PHE A 132 6.76 10.33 7.24
CA PHE A 132 5.99 10.15 6.00
C PHE A 132 4.72 9.34 6.29
N ALA A 133 3.70 9.55 5.48
CA ALA A 133 2.49 8.73 5.53
C ALA A 133 2.18 8.17 4.14
N TYR A 134 2.07 6.83 4.05
CA TYR A 134 1.57 6.15 2.86
C TYR A 134 0.32 5.39 3.22
N SER A 135 -0.79 5.77 2.62
CA SER A 135 -2.08 5.12 2.82
C SER A 135 -2.62 4.53 1.53
N TYR A 136 -3.27 3.39 1.67
CA TYR A 136 -3.79 2.61 0.55
C TYR A 136 -5.23 2.20 0.81
N CYS A 137 -6.04 2.22 -0.24
CA CYS A 137 -7.37 1.63 -0.23
C CYS A 137 -7.52 0.67 -1.41
N ASN A 138 -7.83 -0.60 -1.14
CA ASN A 138 -7.91 -1.66 -2.14
C ASN A 138 -6.69 -1.66 -3.08
N THR A 139 -5.50 -1.56 -2.50
CA THR A 139 -4.18 -1.49 -3.17
C THR A 139 -3.89 -0.23 -3.99
N VAL A 140 -4.78 0.74 -4.00
CA VAL A 140 -4.55 2.04 -4.63
C VAL A 140 -3.93 2.98 -3.61
N LEU A 141 -2.80 3.58 -3.94
CA LEU A 141 -2.17 4.63 -3.13
C LEU A 141 -3.08 5.86 -3.12
N THR A 142 -3.31 6.42 -1.94
CA THR A 142 -4.11 7.64 -1.73
C THR A 142 -3.21 8.77 -1.24
N PRO A 143 -2.46 9.45 -2.11
CA PRO A 143 -1.45 10.42 -1.69
C PRO A 143 -2.05 11.65 -0.98
N ALA A 144 -3.32 11.95 -1.20
CA ALA A 144 -4.07 12.98 -0.48
C ALA A 144 -4.84 12.43 0.75
N GLY A 145 -4.51 11.19 1.18
CA GLY A 145 -5.11 10.54 2.35
C GLY A 145 -6.59 10.24 2.21
N GLY A 146 -7.35 10.53 3.23
CA GLY A 146 -8.80 10.39 3.21
C GLY A 146 -9.40 9.90 4.52
N THR A 147 -10.62 9.38 4.41
CA THR A 147 -11.44 8.96 5.56
C THR A 147 -10.82 7.83 6.39
N HIS A 148 -10.06 6.92 5.78
CA HIS A 148 -9.33 5.86 6.50
C HIS A 148 -8.21 6.42 7.38
N GLU A 149 -7.46 7.43 6.89
CA GLU A 149 -6.45 8.11 7.72
C GLU A 149 -7.11 8.89 8.85
N ALA A 150 -8.23 9.57 8.59
CA ALA A 150 -8.96 10.28 9.63
C ALA A 150 -9.41 9.34 10.76
N GLY A 151 -9.91 8.14 10.40
CA GLY A 151 -10.27 7.10 11.37
C GLY A 151 -9.06 6.60 12.17
N PHE A 152 -7.92 6.35 11.50
CA PHE A 152 -6.68 5.93 12.15
C PHE A 152 -6.16 6.98 13.14
N ARG A 153 -6.09 8.26 12.72
CA ARG A 153 -5.67 9.40 13.54
C ARG A 153 -6.53 9.55 14.79
N SER A 154 -7.85 9.43 14.62
CA SER A 154 -8.82 9.51 15.73
C SER A 154 -8.63 8.38 16.74
N ALA A 155 -8.51 7.14 16.27
CA ALA A 155 -8.33 5.97 17.12
C ALA A 155 -6.99 6.02 17.88
N LEU A 156 -5.90 6.33 17.18
CA LEU A 156 -4.57 6.43 17.81
C LEU A 156 -4.53 7.51 18.90
N LEU A 157 -5.04 8.72 18.59
CA LEU A 157 -5.11 9.81 19.57
C LEU A 157 -5.91 9.40 20.81
N ARG A 158 -7.07 8.76 20.63
CA ARG A 158 -7.89 8.29 21.73
C ARG A 158 -7.15 7.27 22.59
N GLY A 159 -6.54 6.25 21.97
CA GLY A 159 -5.80 5.23 22.69
C GLY A 159 -4.61 5.79 23.48
N LEU A 160 -3.88 6.74 22.88
CA LEU A 160 -2.75 7.42 23.55
C LEU A 160 -3.23 8.27 24.75
N LYS A 161 -4.37 8.97 24.63
CA LYS A 161 -4.97 9.72 25.73
C LYS A 161 -5.46 8.80 26.87
N GLU A 162 -6.16 7.73 26.53
CA GLU A 162 -6.61 6.73 27.50
C GLU A 162 -5.41 6.12 28.26
N TYR A 163 -4.36 5.75 27.55
CA TYR A 163 -3.13 5.26 28.17
C TYR A 163 -2.46 6.32 29.05
N GLY A 164 -2.40 7.56 28.56
CA GLY A 164 -1.82 8.67 29.33
C GLY A 164 -2.55 8.94 30.65
N ASP A 165 -3.87 8.89 30.62
CA ASP A 165 -4.70 9.02 31.83
C ASP A 165 -4.43 7.88 32.81
N MET A 166 -4.39 6.62 32.33
CA MET A 166 -4.07 5.45 33.18
C MET A 166 -2.65 5.53 33.77
N ALA A 167 -1.69 6.01 32.99
CA ALA A 167 -0.28 6.14 33.40
C ALA A 167 0.04 7.43 34.16
N GLY A 168 -0.93 8.33 34.36
CA GLY A 168 -0.77 9.56 35.10
C GLY A 168 -0.07 10.69 34.31
N TYR A 169 0.03 10.60 32.99
CA TYR A 169 0.65 11.63 32.11
C TYR A 169 -0.34 12.73 31.77
N LYS A 170 -0.61 13.64 32.68
CA LYS A 170 -1.63 14.72 32.55
C LYS A 170 -1.44 15.61 31.31
N LYS A 171 -0.22 15.78 30.84
CA LYS A 171 0.07 16.63 29.66
C LYS A 171 -0.58 16.10 28.37
N ILE A 172 -0.80 14.81 28.26
CA ILE A 172 -1.35 14.17 27.06
C ILE A 172 -2.83 14.54 26.82
N ALA A 173 -3.55 14.98 27.87
CA ALA A 173 -4.97 15.35 27.75
C ALA A 173 -5.22 16.46 26.72
N ASN A 174 -4.28 17.41 26.57
CA ASN A 174 -4.37 18.52 25.63
C ASN A 174 -3.73 18.23 24.27
N ALA A 175 -3.14 17.04 24.08
CA ALA A 175 -2.48 16.69 22.83
C ALA A 175 -3.49 16.53 21.69
N THR A 176 -3.06 16.89 20.49
CA THR A 176 -3.79 16.72 19.23
C THR A 176 -3.22 15.55 18.43
N ALA A 177 -3.89 15.14 17.36
CA ALA A 177 -3.34 14.12 16.49
C ALA A 177 -2.05 14.57 15.80
N GLU A 178 -1.90 15.85 15.51
CA GLU A 178 -0.68 16.41 14.89
C GLU A 178 0.53 16.26 15.81
N ASP A 179 0.38 16.43 17.12
CA ASP A 179 1.49 16.26 18.08
C ASP A 179 2.10 14.85 18.06
N PHE A 180 1.38 13.85 17.56
CA PHE A 180 1.85 12.48 17.44
C PHE A 180 2.19 12.06 16.03
N LEU A 181 1.60 12.66 15.02
CA LEU A 181 1.60 12.13 13.66
C LEU A 181 2.36 12.98 12.65
N SER A 182 2.70 14.25 12.95
CA SER A 182 3.45 15.11 12.04
C SER A 182 4.77 14.48 11.59
N ASP A 183 5.49 13.88 12.53
CA ASP A 183 6.84 13.34 12.32
C ASP A 183 6.86 11.81 12.31
N ALA A 184 5.70 11.17 12.32
CA ALA A 184 5.60 9.72 12.29
C ALA A 184 5.81 9.15 10.88
N CYS A 185 6.40 7.97 10.80
CA CYS A 185 6.41 7.15 9.60
C CYS A 185 5.25 6.16 9.66
N LEU A 186 4.24 6.37 8.85
CA LEU A 186 2.99 5.59 8.82
C LEU A 186 2.83 4.83 7.50
N MET A 187 2.51 3.57 7.61
CA MET A 187 1.94 2.75 6.54
C MET A 187 0.55 2.30 6.96
N LEU A 188 -0.46 2.62 6.17
CA LEU A 188 -1.86 2.24 6.40
C LEU A 188 -2.45 1.60 5.16
N SER A 189 -3.04 0.43 5.30
CA SER A 189 -3.74 -0.25 4.21
C SER A 189 -5.12 -0.67 4.66
N VAL A 190 -6.14 -0.30 3.88
CA VAL A 190 -7.51 -0.76 4.08
C VAL A 190 -8.03 -1.48 2.84
N PHE A 191 -8.78 -2.55 3.07
CA PHE A 191 -9.59 -3.20 2.05
C PHE A 191 -11.04 -3.07 2.48
N ILE A 192 -11.84 -2.43 1.65
CA ILE A 192 -13.27 -2.20 1.94
C ILE A 192 -14.11 -2.43 0.69
N THR A 193 -15.37 -2.80 0.89
CA THR A 193 -16.34 -2.96 -0.19
C THR A 193 -16.78 -1.59 -0.70
N ASP A 194 -16.84 -1.43 -2.02
CA ASP A 194 -17.35 -0.24 -2.73
C ASP A 194 -16.74 1.09 -2.24
N PRO A 195 -15.40 1.26 -2.30
CA PRO A 195 -14.78 2.51 -1.90
C PRO A 195 -15.16 3.66 -2.83
N GLN A 196 -15.43 4.82 -2.24
CA GLN A 196 -15.65 6.06 -2.96
C GLN A 196 -14.40 6.94 -2.86
N PHE A 197 -13.98 7.50 -3.98
CA PHE A 197 -12.80 8.35 -4.06
C PHE A 197 -13.14 9.73 -4.60
N GLN A 198 -12.32 10.69 -4.30
CA GLN A 198 -12.35 11.99 -4.94
C GLN A 198 -11.70 11.89 -6.33
N GLY A 199 -12.51 12.02 -7.38
CA GLY A 199 -12.06 12.03 -8.76
C GLY A 199 -11.59 10.66 -9.28
N GLN A 200 -11.22 10.64 -10.57
CA GLN A 200 -10.84 9.43 -11.29
C GLN A 200 -9.42 8.95 -10.93
N THR A 201 -8.55 9.83 -10.48
CA THR A 201 -7.18 9.51 -10.04
C THR A 201 -7.13 8.72 -8.74
N LYS A 202 -8.23 8.75 -7.96
CA LYS A 202 -8.39 8.06 -6.68
C LYS A 202 -7.39 8.52 -5.60
N ASP A 203 -6.96 9.76 -5.66
CA ASP A 203 -5.93 10.30 -4.77
C ASP A 203 -6.38 10.42 -3.32
N LYS A 204 -7.70 10.48 -3.08
CA LYS A 204 -8.28 10.62 -1.74
C LYS A 204 -9.50 9.73 -1.55
N LEU A 205 -9.52 8.94 -0.47
CA LEU A 205 -10.68 8.16 -0.08
C LEU A 205 -11.73 9.05 0.60
N THR A 206 -13.00 8.94 0.15
CA THR A 206 -14.13 9.76 0.66
C THR A 206 -15.23 8.93 1.33
N SER A 207 -15.12 7.60 1.34
CA SER A 207 -16.09 6.71 1.98
C SER A 207 -16.21 7.00 3.48
N THR A 208 -17.29 7.66 3.91
CA THR A 208 -17.48 8.05 5.32
C THR A 208 -17.53 6.86 6.27
N LYS A 209 -18.04 5.71 5.81
CA LYS A 209 -18.04 4.48 6.60
C LYS A 209 -16.63 4.00 6.99
N ALA A 210 -15.61 4.32 6.18
CA ALA A 210 -14.23 3.93 6.45
C ALA A 210 -13.67 4.55 7.76
N ILE A 211 -14.15 5.73 8.16
CA ILE A 211 -13.76 6.35 9.44
C ILE A 211 -14.06 5.40 10.59
N LYS A 212 -15.34 5.02 10.74
CA LYS A 212 -15.80 4.17 11.85
C LYS A 212 -15.20 2.76 11.79
N LEU A 213 -15.06 2.20 10.59
CA LEU A 213 -14.46 0.88 10.41
C LEU A 213 -13.02 0.86 10.92
N VAL A 214 -12.21 1.84 10.50
CA VAL A 214 -10.81 1.94 10.94
C VAL A 214 -10.71 2.29 12.42
N GLU A 215 -11.53 3.23 12.92
CA GLU A 215 -11.58 3.56 14.35
C GLU A 215 -11.88 2.35 15.23
N THR A 216 -12.76 1.47 14.78
CA THR A 216 -13.13 0.26 15.54
C THR A 216 -12.03 -0.79 15.50
N ALA A 217 -11.34 -0.91 14.36
CA ALA A 217 -10.30 -1.91 14.17
C ALA A 217 -8.98 -1.55 14.88
N VAL A 218 -8.65 -0.26 15.00
CA VAL A 218 -7.41 0.24 15.63
C VAL A 218 -7.56 0.44 17.15
N LYS A 219 -8.72 0.18 17.70
CA LYS A 219 -9.08 0.39 19.11
C LYS A 219 -8.36 -0.53 20.10
#